data_5e269fdd18c2c4a82ab16af602318b48
#
_entry.id   5e269fdd18c2c4a82ab16af602318b48
#
_cell.length_a   1.000
_cell.length_b   1.000
_cell.length_c   1.000
_cell.angle_alpha   90.00
_cell.angle_beta   90.00
_cell.angle_gamma   90.00
#
_symmetry.space_group_name_H-M   'P 1'
#
loop_
_entity.id
_entity.type
_entity.pdbx_description
1 polymer ?
#
loop_
_entity_poly.entity_id
_entity_poly.type
_entity_poly.pdbx_seq_one_letter_code
_entity_poly.pdbx_strand_id
1 'polypeptide(L)'
;MRKMTSRGRWLQRTGRQALSAAALAAVFSGCGRNDSISNAEKTDAARGVAAPGIAETKAIAEDGFVYGLPIVMAYGIMYEMAIDTNSGQFKAPFNQIKNEARVFTYQDTAVVTPNSDTPYSMLWMDLRAEPLVISVPAIPKSRYYSVMLTDANTFNYGYIGTRATGPDAGDYLIAGPDWKGDTPAGIKKVFRSTSQFSAAIFRTQLFNPSDMPNVVKVQAGYRAQPLSAFLKQPAPPAAPALTFPKFDKELVKTTFFEYLDFALQFAPAGPEEQEIRAKLARIGVGPGKTFDFKSLSAEHKAEVLLGMKQGESMVEQHLKAGEKAINGWTIAAYFGDRDFFKGNWLLRAAGAKAGIFGNDAVEAMYPATKTLANGEALDGSKHNYTLTFAKAQMPPVNAFWSVTMYDGKTQFLIQNPINRYLINSPMLPGMQKNADGSLTLYIQKDSPGKAKEANWLPAPIDPIYLVMRLYMPKTESPSILPPGSGTWQPPAIAIAK
;
A
#
# COMPACT_ATOMS: atom_id res chain seq x y z
N MET A 1 -35.88 58.64 -25.16
CA MET A 1 -35.09 59.75 -25.77
C MET A 1 -33.63 59.38 -25.73
N ARG A 2 -33.10 59.24 -26.93
CA ARG A 2 -31.76 59.72 -27.43
C ARG A 2 -30.58 59.18 -26.63
N LYS A 3 -29.80 58.33 -27.20
CA LYS A 3 -28.82 58.37 -28.34
C LYS A 3 -27.39 58.34 -27.78
N MET A 4 -26.71 57.32 -28.18
CA MET A 4 -25.56 57.29 -29.16
C MET A 4 -24.23 57.63 -28.51
N THR A 5 -23.31 56.83 -28.67
CA THR A 5 -22.20 56.40 -29.56
C THR A 5 -20.89 56.73 -28.85
N SER A 6 -19.79 56.06 -28.94
CA SER A 6 -19.04 55.51 -30.05
C SER A 6 -17.79 54.78 -29.58
N ARG A 7 -17.44 53.69 -30.25
CA ARG A 7 -16.18 53.31 -30.84
C ARG A 7 -14.84 53.75 -30.19
N GLY A 8 -14.01 52.76 -29.97
CA GLY A 8 -12.58 52.89 -29.86
C GLY A 8 -11.86 51.52 -29.87
N ARG A 9 -11.56 51.01 -31.08
CA ARG A 9 -10.57 49.94 -31.33
C ARG A 9 -9.18 50.41 -30.93
N TRP A 10 -8.35 49.46 -30.54
CA TRP A 10 -6.88 49.30 -30.69
C TRP A 10 -6.35 48.57 -29.48
N LEU A 11 -5.58 47.49 -29.44
CA LEU A 11 -4.64 46.83 -30.32
C LEU A 11 -4.47 45.39 -29.79
N GLN A 12 -4.57 44.42 -30.68
CA GLN A 12 -3.92 43.12 -30.50
C GLN A 12 -2.40 43.34 -30.46
N ARG A 13 -1.73 42.72 -29.48
CA ARG A 13 -0.47 42.01 -29.71
C ARG A 13 0.13 41.49 -28.40
N THR A 14 0.69 40.28 -28.53
CA THR A 14 1.67 39.59 -27.66
C THR A 14 1.12 38.81 -26.47
N GLY A 15 0.95 37.52 -26.71
CA GLY A 15 0.62 36.49 -25.70
C GLY A 15 0.70 35.08 -26.26
N ARG A 16 1.50 34.87 -27.29
CA ARG A 16 1.85 33.52 -27.79
C ARG A 16 3.36 33.38 -27.77
N GLN A 17 3.91 32.92 -26.67
CA GLN A 17 5.24 32.28 -26.57
C GLN A 17 5.55 31.99 -25.10
N ALA A 18 4.93 30.94 -24.55
CA ALA A 18 5.39 30.29 -23.31
C ALA A 18 4.89 28.87 -23.13
N LEU A 19 4.37 28.22 -24.17
CA LEU A 19 3.86 26.84 -24.11
C LEU A 19 4.59 25.86 -25.04
N SER A 20 5.71 26.27 -25.65
CA SER A 20 6.45 25.42 -26.59
C SER A 20 7.79 24.88 -26.07
N ALA A 21 8.24 25.28 -24.88
CA ALA A 21 9.55 24.85 -24.36
C ALA A 21 9.47 23.59 -23.46
N ALA A 22 8.34 23.31 -22.84
CA ALA A 22 8.20 22.14 -21.94
C ALA A 22 7.89 20.84 -22.69
N ALA A 23 7.24 20.90 -23.86
CA ALA A 23 6.93 19.73 -24.66
C ALA A 23 8.13 19.20 -25.48
N LEU A 24 9.13 20.06 -25.78
CA LEU A 24 10.33 19.64 -26.51
C LEU A 24 11.36 18.93 -25.61
N ALA A 25 11.42 19.21 -24.31
CA ALA A 25 12.37 18.56 -23.40
C ALA A 25 12.00 17.09 -23.10
N ALA A 26 10.71 16.72 -23.11
CA ALA A 26 10.27 15.34 -22.90
C ALA A 26 10.50 14.44 -24.13
N VAL A 27 10.49 15.00 -25.35
CA VAL A 27 10.75 14.24 -26.59
C VAL A 27 12.24 14.00 -26.78
N PHE A 28 13.11 14.90 -26.33
CA PHE A 28 14.57 14.73 -26.44
C PHE A 28 15.15 13.73 -25.45
N SER A 29 14.50 13.53 -24.27
CA SER A 29 14.94 12.51 -23.31
C SER A 29 14.62 11.08 -23.80
N GLY A 30 13.56 10.88 -24.56
CA GLY A 30 13.20 9.58 -25.15
C GLY A 30 14.08 9.21 -26.33
N CYS A 31 14.40 10.13 -27.22
CA CYS A 31 15.27 9.88 -28.37
C CYS A 31 16.74 9.61 -27.96
N GLY A 32 17.29 10.37 -27.00
CA GLY A 32 18.66 10.16 -26.55
C GLY A 32 18.88 8.80 -25.85
N ARG A 33 17.87 8.27 -25.16
CA ARG A 33 17.96 6.95 -24.51
C ARG A 33 17.91 5.81 -25.54
N ASN A 34 17.03 5.90 -26.54
CA ASN A 34 16.93 4.91 -27.60
C ASN A 34 18.18 4.90 -28.49
N ASP A 35 18.75 6.06 -28.80
CA ASP A 35 19.97 6.18 -29.60
C ASP A 35 21.18 5.62 -28.86
N SER A 36 21.30 5.83 -27.55
CA SER A 36 22.40 5.29 -26.74
C SER A 36 22.32 3.76 -26.63
N ILE A 37 21.12 3.19 -26.45
CA ILE A 37 20.90 1.75 -26.44
C ILE A 37 21.23 1.15 -27.79
N SER A 38 20.73 1.71 -28.88
CA SER A 38 21.03 1.22 -30.25
C SER A 38 22.52 1.24 -30.59
N ASN A 39 23.25 2.27 -30.15
CA ASN A 39 24.68 2.36 -30.35
C ASN A 39 25.46 1.33 -29.51
N ALA A 40 25.01 1.09 -28.27
CA ALA A 40 25.59 0.07 -27.42
C ALA A 40 25.34 -1.34 -27.98
N GLU A 41 24.12 -1.62 -28.49
CA GLU A 41 23.78 -2.88 -29.13
C GLU A 41 24.64 -3.18 -30.37
N LYS A 42 24.95 -2.16 -31.21
CA LYS A 42 25.88 -2.31 -32.34
C LYS A 42 27.29 -2.64 -31.87
N THR A 43 27.72 -2.02 -30.78
CA THR A 43 29.02 -2.27 -30.17
C THR A 43 29.11 -3.69 -29.62
N ASP A 44 28.05 -4.15 -28.94
CA ASP A 44 27.96 -5.51 -28.40
C ASP A 44 27.96 -6.57 -29.51
N ALA A 45 27.17 -6.34 -30.56
CA ALA A 45 27.17 -7.22 -31.75
C ALA A 45 28.56 -7.32 -32.40
N ALA A 46 29.29 -6.19 -32.49
CA ALA A 46 30.66 -6.17 -33.01
C ALA A 46 31.66 -6.93 -32.12
N ARG A 47 31.35 -7.10 -30.83
CA ARG A 47 32.13 -7.89 -29.87
C ARG A 47 31.68 -9.33 -29.74
N GLY A 48 30.66 -9.75 -30.51
CA GLY A 48 30.09 -11.10 -30.44
C GLY A 48 29.19 -11.35 -29.22
N VAL A 49 28.70 -10.31 -28.54
CA VAL A 49 27.77 -10.44 -27.45
C VAL A 49 26.40 -10.78 -28.03
N ALA A 50 25.77 -11.86 -27.53
CA ALA A 50 24.45 -12.28 -27.98
C ALA A 50 23.37 -11.28 -27.55
N ALA A 51 22.30 -11.17 -28.32
CA ALA A 51 21.15 -10.35 -27.95
C ALA A 51 20.32 -11.01 -26.81
N PRO A 52 19.78 -10.23 -25.82
CA PRO A 52 19.94 -8.78 -25.71
C PRO A 52 21.37 -8.39 -25.36
N GLY A 53 21.84 -7.26 -25.90
CA GLY A 53 23.18 -6.75 -25.60
C GLY A 53 23.28 -6.23 -24.15
N ILE A 54 24.50 -5.89 -23.73
CA ILE A 54 24.83 -5.46 -22.35
C ILE A 54 23.99 -4.25 -21.94
N ALA A 55 23.92 -3.18 -22.75
CA ALA A 55 23.17 -1.97 -22.44
C ALA A 55 21.66 -2.21 -22.42
N GLU A 56 21.14 -3.05 -23.28
CA GLU A 56 19.73 -3.43 -23.29
C GLU A 56 19.37 -4.27 -22.07
N THR A 57 20.21 -5.24 -21.68
CA THR A 57 20.02 -6.04 -20.47
C THR A 57 19.91 -5.15 -19.24
N LYS A 58 20.76 -4.13 -19.12
CA LYS A 58 20.69 -3.15 -18.04
C LYS A 58 19.36 -2.39 -18.03
N ALA A 59 18.93 -1.86 -19.18
CA ALA A 59 17.69 -1.10 -19.28
C ALA A 59 16.45 -1.96 -18.94
N ILE A 60 16.43 -3.22 -19.42
CA ILE A 60 15.37 -4.18 -19.07
C ILE A 60 15.40 -4.50 -17.57
N ALA A 61 16.57 -4.66 -16.97
CA ALA A 61 16.71 -4.94 -15.55
C ALA A 61 16.26 -3.75 -14.68
N GLU A 62 16.53 -2.50 -15.10
CA GLU A 62 16.05 -1.28 -14.44
C GLU A 62 14.52 -1.20 -14.46
N ASP A 63 13.91 -1.27 -15.65
CA ASP A 63 12.44 -1.25 -15.81
C ASP A 63 11.79 -2.45 -15.10
N GLY A 64 12.41 -3.62 -15.23
CA GLY A 64 11.96 -4.89 -14.64
C GLY A 64 12.01 -4.89 -13.12
N PHE A 65 13.02 -4.25 -12.53
CA PHE A 65 13.08 -4.08 -11.07
C PHE A 65 11.94 -3.20 -10.55
N VAL A 66 11.73 -2.03 -11.19
CA VAL A 66 10.64 -1.12 -10.80
C VAL A 66 9.27 -1.81 -10.93
N TYR A 67 9.05 -2.51 -12.06
CA TYR A 67 7.82 -3.27 -12.28
C TYR A 67 7.65 -4.42 -11.29
N GLY A 68 8.71 -5.19 -11.07
CA GLY A 68 8.71 -6.45 -10.32
C GLY A 68 8.79 -6.28 -8.81
N LEU A 69 9.25 -5.14 -8.30
CA LEU A 69 9.47 -4.94 -6.86
C LEU A 69 8.26 -5.29 -5.99
N PRO A 70 7.04 -4.81 -6.27
CA PRO A 70 5.86 -5.19 -5.51
C PRO A 70 5.56 -6.69 -5.57
N ILE A 71 5.77 -7.30 -6.74
CA ILE A 71 5.50 -8.73 -6.98
C ILE A 71 6.46 -9.61 -6.17
N VAL A 72 7.75 -9.29 -6.20
CA VAL A 72 8.79 -10.03 -5.45
C VAL A 72 8.61 -9.84 -3.94
N MET A 73 8.26 -8.62 -3.49
CA MET A 73 7.93 -8.37 -2.09
C MET A 73 6.69 -9.17 -1.65
N ALA A 74 5.62 -9.19 -2.45
CA ALA A 74 4.43 -9.99 -2.17
C ALA A 74 4.74 -11.48 -2.12
N TYR A 75 5.57 -11.98 -3.06
CA TYR A 75 6.04 -13.36 -3.04
C TYR A 75 6.78 -13.71 -1.75
N GLY A 76 7.71 -12.85 -1.32
CA GLY A 76 8.47 -13.08 -0.08
C GLY A 76 7.57 -13.14 1.15
N ILE A 77 6.59 -12.25 1.25
CA ILE A 77 5.63 -12.24 2.36
C ILE A 77 4.73 -13.49 2.29
N MET A 78 4.24 -13.86 1.13
CA MET A 78 3.48 -15.09 0.91
C MET A 78 4.28 -16.31 1.34
N TYR A 79 5.56 -16.40 0.94
CA TYR A 79 6.45 -17.49 1.29
C TYR A 79 6.62 -17.61 2.80
N GLU A 80 6.94 -16.53 3.50
CA GLU A 80 7.12 -16.49 4.95
C GLU A 80 5.81 -16.80 5.72
N MET A 81 4.66 -16.34 5.21
CA MET A 81 3.39 -16.45 5.93
C MET A 81 2.59 -17.72 5.64
N ALA A 82 2.74 -18.32 4.46
CA ALA A 82 1.89 -19.45 4.03
C ALA A 82 2.68 -20.70 3.64
N ILE A 83 3.99 -20.65 3.45
CA ILE A 83 4.79 -21.75 2.91
C ILE A 83 5.85 -22.21 3.91
N ASP A 84 6.72 -21.30 4.36
CA ASP A 84 7.81 -21.64 5.29
C ASP A 84 7.32 -21.66 6.74
N THR A 85 7.00 -22.86 7.21
CA THR A 85 6.55 -23.08 8.60
C THR A 85 7.60 -22.72 9.66
N ASN A 86 8.86 -22.51 9.27
CA ASN A 86 9.97 -22.14 10.15
C ASN A 86 10.33 -20.65 10.10
N SER A 87 9.63 -19.85 9.31
CA SER A 87 9.96 -18.44 9.07
C SER A 87 9.84 -17.54 10.31
N GLY A 88 9.19 -17.98 11.37
CA GLY A 88 8.79 -17.12 12.51
C GLY A 88 7.64 -16.14 12.18
N GLN A 89 7.30 -15.99 10.91
CA GLN A 89 6.15 -15.20 10.43
C GLN A 89 4.98 -16.07 9.93
N PHE A 90 5.14 -17.40 9.96
CA PHE A 90 4.12 -18.31 9.47
C PHE A 90 2.76 -18.07 10.13
N LYS A 91 1.71 -17.97 9.33
CA LYS A 91 0.34 -17.74 9.79
C LYS A 91 -0.51 -19.00 9.64
N ALA A 92 -0.72 -19.45 8.41
CA ALA A 92 -1.48 -20.64 8.09
C ALA A 92 -1.13 -21.13 6.67
N PRO A 93 -1.34 -22.40 6.33
CA PRO A 93 -1.30 -22.86 4.95
C PRO A 93 -2.30 -22.10 4.06
N PHE A 94 -2.12 -22.20 2.75
CA PHE A 94 -3.09 -21.65 1.80
C PHE A 94 -4.52 -22.07 2.12
N ASN A 95 -5.46 -21.18 1.83
CA ASN A 95 -6.91 -21.37 1.97
C ASN A 95 -7.39 -21.53 3.43
N GLN A 96 -6.55 -21.18 4.40
CA GLN A 96 -6.88 -21.18 5.83
C GLN A 96 -6.71 -19.79 6.43
N ILE A 97 -7.73 -19.34 7.19
CA ILE A 97 -7.69 -18.04 7.87
C ILE A 97 -6.90 -18.18 9.17
N LYS A 98 -5.95 -17.27 9.38
CA LYS A 98 -5.32 -17.03 10.68
C LYS A 98 -5.86 -15.76 11.30
N ASN A 99 -6.50 -15.89 12.46
CA ASN A 99 -6.94 -14.76 13.28
C ASN A 99 -5.84 -14.37 14.27
N GLU A 100 -5.54 -13.07 14.35
CA GLU A 100 -4.64 -12.49 15.35
C GLU A 100 -5.46 -11.67 16.35
N ALA A 101 -5.68 -12.24 17.55
CA ALA A 101 -6.45 -11.60 18.61
C ALA A 101 -5.59 -10.64 19.45
N ARG A 102 -4.81 -9.80 18.79
CA ARG A 102 -3.95 -8.79 19.43
C ARG A 102 -3.70 -7.62 18.49
N VAL A 103 -3.25 -6.51 19.04
CA VAL A 103 -2.65 -5.41 18.29
C VAL A 103 -1.12 -5.49 18.38
N PHE A 104 -0.46 -4.78 17.50
CA PHE A 104 1.00 -4.59 17.59
C PHE A 104 1.37 -3.75 18.81
N THR A 105 2.53 -4.03 19.36
CA THR A 105 3.14 -3.33 20.48
C THR A 105 4.59 -2.95 20.16
N TYR A 106 5.29 -2.28 21.04
CA TYR A 106 6.71 -1.94 20.88
C TYR A 106 7.63 -3.17 20.75
N GLN A 107 7.16 -4.36 21.11
CA GLN A 107 7.92 -5.62 20.96
C GLN A 107 7.90 -6.16 19.52
N ASP A 108 6.98 -5.67 18.70
CA ASP A 108 6.84 -6.09 17.31
C ASP A 108 7.76 -5.26 16.41
N THR A 109 8.90 -5.82 16.04
CA THR A 109 9.93 -5.14 15.22
C THR A 109 10.08 -5.72 13.81
N ALA A 110 9.23 -6.67 13.42
CA ALA A 110 9.26 -7.29 12.09
C ALA A 110 8.57 -6.43 11.00
N VAL A 111 7.69 -5.52 11.41
CA VAL A 111 6.92 -4.66 10.50
C VAL A 111 7.08 -3.20 10.91
N VAL A 112 7.46 -2.34 9.98
CA VAL A 112 7.52 -0.88 10.21
C VAL A 112 6.12 -0.28 10.16
N THR A 113 5.90 0.79 10.91
CA THR A 113 4.63 1.53 10.96
C THR A 113 3.40 0.63 11.24
N PRO A 114 3.50 -0.32 12.21
CA PRO A 114 2.45 -1.31 12.45
C PRO A 114 1.14 -0.64 12.89
N ASN A 115 0.01 -1.23 12.49
CA ASN A 115 -1.32 -0.74 12.82
C ASN A 115 -1.81 -1.32 14.16
N SER A 116 -2.14 -0.48 15.12
CA SER A 116 -2.72 -0.87 16.41
C SER A 116 -4.22 -0.55 16.55
N ASP A 117 -4.89 -0.12 15.47
CA ASP A 117 -6.33 0.17 15.48
C ASP A 117 -7.20 -1.06 15.25
N THR A 118 -6.71 -1.98 14.44
CA THR A 118 -7.50 -3.12 13.95
C THR A 118 -6.70 -4.41 14.06
N PRO A 119 -7.08 -5.36 14.94
CA PRO A 119 -6.58 -6.73 14.85
C PRO A 119 -6.83 -7.34 13.47
N TYR A 120 -5.86 -8.10 12.97
CA TYR A 120 -5.90 -8.68 11.64
C TYR A 120 -6.35 -10.14 11.63
N SER A 121 -7.01 -10.54 10.52
CA SER A 121 -7.01 -11.92 10.08
C SER A 121 -6.39 -11.98 8.69
N MET A 122 -5.63 -13.03 8.40
CA MET A 122 -4.89 -13.18 7.16
C MET A 122 -5.29 -14.49 6.48
N LEU A 123 -5.43 -14.41 5.15
CA LEU A 123 -5.73 -15.56 4.31
C LEU A 123 -4.93 -15.45 3.02
N TRP A 124 -4.01 -16.37 2.78
CA TRP A 124 -3.39 -16.56 1.49
C TRP A 124 -4.16 -17.61 0.72
N MET A 125 -4.49 -17.32 -0.53
CA MET A 125 -5.36 -18.15 -1.38
C MET A 125 -4.57 -18.75 -2.53
N ASP A 126 -4.71 -20.05 -2.72
CA ASP A 126 -4.36 -20.77 -3.94
C ASP A 126 -5.67 -21.05 -4.71
N LEU A 127 -5.85 -20.34 -5.81
CA LEU A 127 -7.07 -20.37 -6.63
C LEU A 127 -6.91 -21.22 -7.89
N ARG A 128 -5.85 -22.02 -7.99
CA ARG A 128 -5.52 -22.80 -9.18
C ARG A 128 -6.47 -23.95 -9.43
N ALA A 129 -6.95 -24.63 -8.39
CA ALA A 129 -7.86 -25.76 -8.51
C ALA A 129 -9.31 -25.31 -8.66
N GLU A 130 -9.74 -24.40 -7.78
CA GLU A 130 -11.11 -23.88 -7.74
C GLU A 130 -11.18 -22.55 -6.99
N PRO A 131 -12.26 -21.77 -7.14
CA PRO A 131 -12.52 -20.59 -6.33
C PRO A 131 -12.69 -20.89 -4.86
N LEU A 132 -12.47 -19.87 -4.03
CA LEU A 132 -12.67 -19.92 -2.58
C LEU A 132 -13.87 -19.05 -2.18
N VAL A 133 -14.71 -19.55 -1.29
CA VAL A 133 -15.80 -18.77 -0.68
C VAL A 133 -15.32 -18.21 0.65
N ILE A 134 -15.36 -16.89 0.78
CA ILE A 134 -15.16 -16.16 2.05
C ILE A 134 -16.53 -15.85 2.63
N SER A 135 -16.81 -16.34 3.84
CA SER A 135 -18.01 -16.01 4.61
C SER A 135 -17.66 -15.02 5.71
N VAL A 136 -18.48 -13.98 5.86
CA VAL A 136 -18.38 -13.01 6.95
C VAL A 136 -19.65 -13.03 7.78
N PRO A 137 -19.56 -12.91 9.12
CA PRO A 137 -20.74 -12.83 9.99
C PRO A 137 -21.40 -11.45 9.90
N ALA A 138 -22.61 -11.32 10.40
CA ALA A 138 -23.18 -10.00 10.66
C ALA A 138 -22.36 -9.26 11.72
N ILE A 139 -22.00 -8.02 11.42
CA ILE A 139 -21.16 -7.18 12.27
C ILE A 139 -21.97 -5.96 12.70
N PRO A 140 -21.90 -5.53 13.98
CA PRO A 140 -22.63 -4.33 14.44
C PRO A 140 -22.30 -3.12 13.56
N LYS A 141 -23.33 -2.36 13.15
CA LYS A 141 -23.17 -1.17 12.28
C LYS A 141 -22.21 -0.12 12.83
N SER A 142 -22.00 -0.11 14.16
CA SER A 142 -21.05 0.79 14.82
C SER A 142 -19.58 0.34 14.70
N ARG A 143 -19.33 -0.89 14.25
CA ARG A 143 -17.98 -1.44 14.12
C ARG A 143 -17.53 -1.46 12.66
N TYR A 144 -16.46 -0.77 12.37
CA TYR A 144 -15.81 -0.89 11.08
C TYR A 144 -15.13 -2.27 10.93
N TYR A 145 -15.28 -2.85 9.75
CA TYR A 145 -14.45 -3.95 9.28
C TYR A 145 -14.24 -3.86 7.77
N SER A 146 -13.14 -4.43 7.31
CA SER A 146 -12.89 -4.62 5.88
C SER A 146 -12.12 -5.91 5.63
N VAL A 147 -12.36 -6.52 4.48
CA VAL A 147 -11.54 -7.57 3.89
C VAL A 147 -11.02 -7.01 2.58
N MET A 148 -9.78 -6.61 2.56
CA MET A 148 -9.09 -6.15 1.36
C MET A 148 -8.62 -7.36 0.57
N LEU A 149 -8.99 -7.44 -0.70
CA LEU A 149 -8.58 -8.47 -1.63
C LEU A 149 -7.47 -7.92 -2.52
N THR A 150 -6.30 -8.53 -2.48
CA THR A 150 -5.14 -8.13 -3.28
C THR A 150 -4.57 -9.31 -4.05
N ASP A 151 -4.20 -9.08 -5.31
CA ASP A 151 -3.60 -10.10 -6.17
C ASP A 151 -2.07 -10.23 -5.93
N ALA A 152 -1.43 -11.19 -6.61
CA ALA A 152 0.02 -11.39 -6.50
C ALA A 152 0.84 -10.22 -7.09
N ASN A 153 0.22 -9.35 -7.90
CA ASN A 153 0.83 -8.12 -8.41
C ASN A 153 0.64 -6.94 -7.45
N THR A 154 -0.01 -7.14 -6.30
CA THR A 154 -0.36 -6.12 -5.30
C THR A 154 -1.43 -5.12 -5.72
N PHE A 155 -2.23 -5.41 -6.73
CA PHE A 155 -3.43 -4.63 -7.02
C PHE A 155 -4.57 -5.01 -6.09
N ASN A 156 -5.23 -4.02 -5.50
CA ASN A 156 -6.45 -4.23 -4.73
C ASN A 156 -7.62 -4.40 -5.71
N TYR A 157 -8.14 -5.61 -5.88
CA TYR A 157 -9.22 -5.88 -6.83
C TYR A 157 -10.61 -5.92 -6.20
N GLY A 158 -10.72 -5.69 -4.90
CA GLY A 158 -12.01 -5.59 -4.25
C GLY A 158 -11.95 -5.52 -2.73
N TYR A 159 -13.10 -5.21 -2.16
CA TYR A 159 -13.31 -5.14 -0.73
C TYR A 159 -14.64 -5.80 -0.33
N ILE A 160 -14.63 -6.51 0.80
CA ILE A 160 -15.82 -6.90 1.56
C ILE A 160 -15.77 -6.11 2.86
N GLY A 161 -16.87 -5.52 3.29
CA GLY A 161 -16.86 -4.78 4.56
C GLY A 161 -17.79 -3.60 4.61
N THR A 162 -17.68 -2.84 5.67
CA THR A 162 -18.61 -1.76 6.04
C THR A 162 -18.88 -0.81 4.88
N ARG A 163 -17.83 -0.40 4.14
CA ARG A 163 -17.97 0.50 3.00
C ARG A 163 -18.52 -0.22 1.75
N ALA A 164 -17.96 -1.39 1.42
CA ALA A 164 -18.11 -1.96 0.10
C ALA A 164 -19.33 -2.88 -0.04
N THR A 165 -19.71 -3.60 1.03
CA THR A 165 -20.79 -4.60 1.02
C THR A 165 -21.76 -4.48 2.19
N GLY A 166 -21.50 -3.56 3.11
CA GLY A 166 -22.30 -3.38 4.32
C GLY A 166 -21.93 -4.35 5.45
N PRO A 167 -22.66 -4.26 6.59
CA PRO A 167 -22.36 -4.98 7.80
C PRO A 167 -23.05 -6.37 7.89
N ASP A 168 -23.88 -6.73 6.92
CA ASP A 168 -24.67 -7.96 6.97
C ASP A 168 -23.83 -9.20 6.66
N ALA A 169 -24.15 -10.32 7.30
CA ALA A 169 -23.55 -11.61 6.99
C ALA A 169 -23.65 -11.94 5.50
N GLY A 170 -22.64 -12.59 4.93
CA GLY A 170 -22.67 -12.95 3.53
C GLY A 170 -21.52 -13.83 3.08
N ASP A 171 -21.75 -14.49 1.95
CA ASP A 171 -20.82 -15.36 1.28
C ASP A 171 -20.37 -14.70 -0.03
N TYR A 172 -19.06 -14.66 -0.24
CA TYR A 172 -18.41 -13.98 -1.35
C TYR A 172 -17.45 -14.92 -2.04
N LEU A 173 -17.55 -15.03 -3.36
CA LEU A 173 -16.69 -15.92 -4.15
C LEU A 173 -15.44 -15.17 -4.62
N ILE A 174 -14.28 -15.75 -4.35
CA ILE A 174 -12.99 -15.28 -4.86
C ILE A 174 -12.55 -16.25 -5.93
N ALA A 175 -12.55 -15.80 -7.18
CA ALA A 175 -12.21 -16.60 -8.34
C ALA A 175 -10.84 -16.22 -8.91
N GLY A 176 -10.05 -17.21 -9.29
CA GLY A 176 -8.81 -17.03 -10.04
C GLY A 176 -9.09 -16.64 -11.52
N PRO A 177 -8.05 -16.29 -12.28
CA PRO A 177 -8.20 -15.80 -13.67
C PRO A 177 -8.78 -16.85 -14.64
N ASP A 178 -8.60 -18.12 -14.33
CA ASP A 178 -9.01 -19.21 -15.22
C ASP A 178 -10.46 -19.66 -15.00
N TRP A 179 -11.07 -19.26 -13.88
CA TRP A 179 -12.45 -19.63 -13.58
C TRP A 179 -13.46 -18.83 -14.42
N LYS A 180 -14.35 -19.55 -15.15
CA LYS A 180 -15.34 -18.97 -16.07
C LYS A 180 -16.79 -19.25 -15.68
N GLY A 181 -17.00 -19.81 -14.48
CA GLY A 181 -18.35 -20.15 -14.01
C GLY A 181 -19.24 -18.94 -13.74
N ASP A 182 -20.54 -19.22 -13.66
CA ASP A 182 -21.56 -18.25 -13.25
C ASP A 182 -21.58 -18.07 -11.74
N THR A 183 -22.24 -16.99 -11.29
CA THR A 183 -22.41 -16.73 -9.85
C THR A 183 -23.27 -17.82 -9.21
N PRO A 184 -22.72 -18.62 -8.27
CA PRO A 184 -23.49 -19.69 -7.62
C PRO A 184 -24.58 -19.14 -6.70
N ALA A 185 -25.63 -19.95 -6.48
CA ALA A 185 -26.69 -19.60 -5.52
C ALA A 185 -26.10 -19.40 -4.11
N GLY A 186 -26.56 -18.39 -3.39
CA GLY A 186 -26.09 -18.02 -2.05
C GLY A 186 -24.89 -17.08 -2.04
N ILE A 187 -24.22 -16.90 -3.17
CA ILE A 187 -23.09 -15.96 -3.29
C ILE A 187 -23.60 -14.55 -3.56
N LYS A 188 -23.25 -13.59 -2.69
CA LYS A 188 -23.63 -12.18 -2.84
C LYS A 188 -22.88 -11.46 -3.96
N LYS A 189 -21.59 -11.77 -4.12
CA LYS A 189 -20.73 -11.16 -5.15
C LYS A 189 -19.56 -12.07 -5.48
N VAL A 190 -19.15 -12.05 -6.75
CA VAL A 190 -17.93 -12.69 -7.24
C VAL A 190 -16.85 -11.61 -7.41
N PHE A 191 -15.71 -11.82 -6.78
CA PHE A 191 -14.48 -11.05 -7.00
C PHE A 191 -13.53 -11.88 -7.84
N ARG A 192 -12.92 -11.27 -8.86
CA ARG A 192 -12.01 -11.95 -9.77
C ARG A 192 -10.59 -11.44 -9.57
N SER A 193 -9.74 -12.31 -9.03
CA SER A 193 -8.30 -12.07 -8.97
C SER A 193 -7.71 -12.17 -10.37
N THR A 194 -6.74 -11.32 -10.67
CA THR A 194 -5.98 -11.39 -11.93
C THR A 194 -4.79 -12.35 -11.84
N SER A 195 -4.55 -12.93 -10.67
CA SER A 195 -3.52 -13.95 -10.44
C SER A 195 -4.10 -15.17 -9.73
N GLN A 196 -3.43 -16.31 -9.90
CA GLN A 196 -3.83 -17.58 -9.30
C GLN A 196 -3.55 -17.64 -7.80
N PHE A 197 -2.56 -16.89 -7.32
CA PHE A 197 -2.35 -16.62 -5.88
C PHE A 197 -2.87 -15.24 -5.53
N SER A 198 -3.46 -15.13 -4.35
CA SER A 198 -4.08 -13.89 -3.88
C SER A 198 -4.07 -13.84 -2.36
N ALA A 199 -4.27 -12.67 -1.77
CA ALA A 199 -4.42 -12.51 -0.34
C ALA A 199 -5.70 -11.78 0.04
N ALA A 200 -6.28 -12.15 1.18
CA ALA A 200 -7.35 -11.42 1.84
C ALA A 200 -6.87 -10.96 3.21
N ILE A 201 -6.89 -9.65 3.42
CA ILE A 201 -6.46 -9.01 4.67
C ILE A 201 -7.67 -8.44 5.38
N PHE A 202 -8.05 -9.07 6.48
CA PHE A 202 -9.20 -8.67 7.29
C PHE A 202 -8.73 -7.68 8.34
N ARG A 203 -9.46 -6.60 8.50
CA ARG A 203 -9.28 -5.58 9.52
C ARG A 203 -10.57 -5.46 10.32
N THR A 204 -10.52 -5.74 11.62
CA THR A 204 -11.67 -5.62 12.52
C THR A 204 -11.37 -4.54 13.54
N GLN A 205 -12.17 -3.48 13.58
CA GLN A 205 -11.94 -2.35 14.51
C GLN A 205 -11.95 -2.82 15.96
N LEU A 206 -10.96 -2.35 16.71
CA LEU A 206 -10.87 -2.45 18.17
C LEU A 206 -11.20 -1.09 18.77
N PHE A 207 -12.26 -0.97 19.57
CA PHE A 207 -12.63 0.31 20.17
C PHE A 207 -11.69 0.73 21.29
N ASN A 208 -11.26 -0.24 22.11
CA ASN A 208 -10.31 -0.08 23.22
C ASN A 208 -9.83 -1.49 23.65
N PRO A 209 -8.81 -1.61 24.51
CA PRO A 209 -8.30 -2.92 24.94
C PRO A 209 -9.34 -3.89 25.53
N SER A 210 -10.35 -3.39 26.23
CA SER A 210 -11.41 -4.23 26.83
C SER A 210 -12.40 -4.78 25.80
N ASP A 211 -12.42 -4.27 24.58
CA ASP A 211 -13.26 -4.72 23.47
C ASP A 211 -12.71 -5.95 22.72
N MET A 212 -11.50 -6.41 23.06
CA MET A 212 -10.88 -7.56 22.39
C MET A 212 -11.77 -8.82 22.34
N PRO A 213 -12.53 -9.20 23.39
CA PRO A 213 -13.45 -10.33 23.31
C PRO A 213 -14.48 -10.21 22.18
N ASN A 214 -14.97 -9.01 21.89
CA ASN A 214 -15.92 -8.78 20.80
C ASN A 214 -15.22 -8.91 19.43
N VAL A 215 -13.99 -8.45 19.30
CA VAL A 215 -13.17 -8.66 18.09
C VAL A 215 -12.96 -10.16 17.85
N VAL A 216 -12.56 -10.91 18.87
CA VAL A 216 -12.40 -12.38 18.79
C VAL A 216 -13.68 -13.05 18.33
N LYS A 217 -14.84 -12.65 18.85
CA LYS A 217 -16.14 -13.17 18.41
C LYS A 217 -16.41 -12.90 16.93
N VAL A 218 -16.08 -11.72 16.44
CA VAL A 218 -16.20 -11.39 15.01
C VAL A 218 -15.25 -12.24 14.18
N GLN A 219 -13.98 -12.30 14.56
CA GLN A 219 -12.95 -13.09 13.87
C GLN A 219 -13.30 -14.58 13.81
N ALA A 220 -13.89 -15.15 14.88
CA ALA A 220 -14.34 -16.54 14.90
C ALA A 220 -15.49 -16.82 13.90
N GLY A 221 -16.15 -15.78 13.42
CA GLY A 221 -17.18 -15.88 12.38
C GLY A 221 -16.66 -15.84 10.95
N TYR A 222 -15.39 -15.44 10.72
CA TYR A 222 -14.78 -15.49 9.39
C TYR A 222 -14.48 -16.94 8.99
N ARG A 223 -14.86 -17.32 7.78
CA ARG A 223 -14.62 -18.65 7.24
C ARG A 223 -14.11 -18.54 5.80
N ALA A 224 -13.30 -19.51 5.40
CA ALA A 224 -12.89 -19.72 4.04
C ALA A 224 -13.06 -21.21 3.70
N GLN A 225 -13.65 -21.52 2.55
CA GLN A 225 -13.83 -22.89 2.09
C GLN A 225 -13.82 -22.95 0.56
N PRO A 226 -13.38 -24.07 -0.05
CA PRO A 226 -13.49 -24.28 -1.49
C PRO A 226 -14.94 -24.16 -1.98
N LEU A 227 -15.13 -23.73 -3.22
CA LEU A 227 -16.45 -23.62 -3.83
C LEU A 227 -17.20 -24.96 -3.85
N SER A 228 -16.51 -26.06 -4.17
CA SER A 228 -17.07 -27.39 -4.16
C SER A 228 -17.64 -27.77 -2.78
N ALA A 229 -16.93 -27.45 -1.69
CA ALA A 229 -17.39 -27.70 -0.34
C ALA A 229 -18.61 -26.83 0.03
N PHE A 230 -18.63 -25.55 -0.40
CA PHE A 230 -19.78 -24.65 -0.22
C PHE A 230 -21.03 -25.20 -0.91
N LEU A 231 -20.87 -25.70 -2.13
CA LEU A 231 -21.97 -26.27 -2.95
C LEU A 231 -22.30 -27.73 -2.58
N LYS A 232 -21.54 -28.34 -1.66
CA LYS A 232 -21.66 -29.79 -1.33
C LYS A 232 -21.52 -30.69 -2.55
N GLN A 233 -20.56 -30.35 -3.42
CA GLN A 233 -20.23 -31.06 -4.63
C GLN A 233 -18.85 -31.72 -4.52
N PRO A 234 -18.53 -32.73 -5.33
CA PRO A 234 -17.20 -33.30 -5.40
C PRO A 234 -16.15 -32.23 -5.72
N ALA A 235 -15.02 -32.26 -5.06
CA ALA A 235 -13.90 -31.36 -5.36
C ALA A 235 -13.34 -31.67 -6.76
N PRO A 236 -12.92 -30.65 -7.52
CA PRO A 236 -12.17 -30.86 -8.77
C PRO A 236 -10.81 -31.51 -8.46
N PRO A 237 -10.09 -32.01 -9.48
CA PRO A 237 -8.72 -32.47 -9.29
C PRO A 237 -7.85 -31.39 -8.65
N ALA A 238 -6.99 -31.80 -7.74
CA ALA A 238 -6.04 -30.88 -7.11
C ALA A 238 -5.12 -30.22 -8.18
N ALA A 239 -4.77 -28.97 -7.95
CA ALA A 239 -3.77 -28.32 -8.80
C ALA A 239 -2.42 -29.05 -8.71
N PRO A 240 -1.59 -29.03 -9.76
CA PRO A 240 -0.26 -29.62 -9.74
C PRO A 240 0.57 -29.08 -8.56
N ALA A 241 1.31 -29.98 -7.91
CA ALA A 241 2.23 -29.60 -6.84
C ALA A 241 3.29 -28.62 -7.36
N LEU A 242 3.66 -27.66 -6.55
CA LEU A 242 4.68 -26.66 -6.88
C LEU A 242 5.86 -26.75 -5.92
N THR A 243 7.05 -26.57 -6.46
CA THR A 243 8.24 -26.28 -5.67
C THR A 243 8.43 -24.76 -5.64
N PHE A 244 8.09 -24.15 -4.53
CA PHE A 244 8.27 -22.69 -4.35
C PHE A 244 9.76 -22.39 -4.14
N PRO A 245 10.37 -21.46 -4.92
CA PRO A 245 11.72 -20.98 -4.64
C PRO A 245 11.83 -20.47 -3.21
N LYS A 246 12.82 -20.98 -2.47
CA LYS A 246 13.05 -20.52 -1.09
C LYS A 246 13.39 -19.03 -1.10
N PHE A 247 12.57 -18.23 -0.38
CA PHE A 247 12.83 -16.80 -0.29
C PHE A 247 13.92 -16.51 0.73
N ASP A 248 14.91 -15.72 0.33
CA ASP A 248 16.03 -15.30 1.16
C ASP A 248 16.26 -13.80 0.97
N LYS A 249 16.08 -13.03 2.03
CA LYS A 249 16.20 -11.56 2.03
C LYS A 249 17.62 -11.08 1.72
N GLU A 250 18.63 -11.85 2.09
CA GLU A 250 20.03 -11.51 1.83
C GLU A 250 20.42 -11.75 0.37
N LEU A 251 19.82 -12.79 -0.23
CA LEU A 251 20.10 -13.17 -1.62
C LEU A 251 19.20 -12.47 -2.63
N VAL A 252 18.17 -11.74 -2.19
CA VAL A 252 17.19 -11.14 -3.11
C VAL A 252 17.82 -10.26 -4.20
N LYS A 253 18.98 -9.64 -3.95
CA LYS A 253 19.69 -8.83 -4.94
C LYS A 253 20.20 -9.63 -6.15
N THR A 254 20.46 -10.92 -5.98
CA THR A 254 20.92 -11.80 -7.06
C THR A 254 19.85 -12.76 -7.55
N THR A 255 18.80 -12.99 -6.76
CA THR A 255 17.70 -13.90 -7.08
C THR A 255 16.39 -13.19 -7.40
N PHE A 256 16.39 -11.87 -7.49
CA PHE A 256 15.20 -11.05 -7.72
C PHE A 256 14.41 -11.49 -8.95
N PHE A 257 15.09 -11.63 -10.09
CA PHE A 257 14.44 -12.02 -11.34
C PHE A 257 14.04 -13.49 -11.37
N GLU A 258 14.68 -14.36 -10.60
CA GLU A 258 14.21 -15.75 -10.40
C GLU A 258 12.88 -15.80 -9.65
N TYR A 259 12.75 -14.98 -8.59
CA TYR A 259 11.46 -14.85 -7.87
C TYR A 259 10.39 -14.20 -8.75
N LEU A 260 10.76 -13.16 -9.50
CA LEU A 260 9.84 -12.51 -10.43
C LEU A 260 9.40 -13.49 -11.51
N ASP A 261 10.31 -14.22 -12.14
CA ASP A 261 10.03 -15.24 -13.14
C ASP A 261 9.03 -16.28 -12.62
N PHE A 262 9.30 -16.84 -11.43
CA PHE A 262 8.38 -17.78 -10.79
C PHE A 262 6.99 -17.17 -10.56
N ALA A 263 6.90 -15.97 -9.98
CA ALA A 263 5.62 -15.35 -9.65
C ALA A 263 4.79 -15.04 -10.91
N LEU A 264 5.45 -14.66 -12.00
CA LEU A 264 4.79 -14.34 -13.28
C LEU A 264 4.17 -15.54 -13.99
N GLN A 265 4.56 -16.77 -13.64
CA GLN A 265 3.91 -17.99 -14.15
C GLN A 265 2.42 -18.05 -13.74
N PHE A 266 2.06 -17.45 -12.62
CA PHE A 266 0.74 -17.52 -11.99
C PHE A 266 -0.06 -16.22 -12.09
N ALA A 267 0.44 -15.24 -12.83
CA ALA A 267 -0.15 -13.93 -12.99
C ALA A 267 -0.22 -13.52 -14.48
N PRO A 268 -1.29 -13.86 -15.19
CA PRO A 268 -1.49 -13.44 -16.57
C PRO A 268 -1.33 -11.92 -16.73
N ALA A 269 -0.67 -11.50 -17.80
CA ALA A 269 -0.42 -10.08 -18.06
C ALA A 269 -1.71 -9.34 -18.40
N GLY A 270 -1.97 -8.22 -17.72
CA GLY A 270 -2.99 -7.26 -18.10
C GLY A 270 -2.61 -6.48 -19.37
N PRO A 271 -3.54 -5.73 -19.95
CA PRO A 271 -3.28 -4.94 -21.16
C PRO A 271 -2.09 -3.96 -20.99
N GLU A 272 -1.99 -3.30 -19.85
CA GLU A 272 -0.95 -2.34 -19.52
C GLU A 272 0.42 -2.98 -19.25
N GLU A 273 0.47 -4.29 -19.03
CA GLU A 273 1.68 -5.04 -18.72
C GLU A 273 2.38 -5.63 -19.94
N GLN A 274 1.73 -5.62 -21.12
CA GLN A 274 2.21 -6.32 -22.32
C GLN A 274 3.63 -5.89 -22.73
N GLU A 275 3.90 -4.59 -22.71
CA GLU A 275 5.20 -4.05 -23.09
C GLU A 275 6.33 -4.49 -22.13
N ILE A 276 6.11 -4.29 -20.82
CA ILE A 276 7.13 -4.65 -19.83
C ILE A 276 7.34 -6.17 -19.77
N ARG A 277 6.28 -6.97 -19.95
CA ARG A 277 6.38 -8.43 -20.02
C ARG A 277 7.16 -8.88 -21.24
N ALA A 278 6.96 -8.24 -22.39
CA ALA A 278 7.74 -8.53 -23.62
C ALA A 278 9.22 -8.18 -23.42
N LYS A 279 9.55 -7.06 -22.77
CA LYS A 279 10.94 -6.70 -22.41
C LYS A 279 11.56 -7.76 -21.50
N LEU A 280 10.88 -8.15 -20.43
CA LEU A 280 11.35 -9.17 -19.49
C LEU A 280 11.58 -10.53 -20.14
N ALA A 281 10.71 -10.94 -21.08
CA ALA A 281 10.86 -12.20 -21.81
C ALA A 281 12.16 -12.26 -22.62
N ARG A 282 12.73 -11.12 -23.04
CA ARG A 282 14.01 -11.05 -23.78
C ARG A 282 15.22 -11.43 -22.91
N ILE A 283 15.14 -11.21 -21.61
CA ILE A 283 16.16 -11.66 -20.64
C ILE A 283 15.80 -12.99 -19.97
N GLY A 284 14.77 -13.70 -20.46
CA GLY A 284 14.39 -15.01 -19.96
C GLY A 284 13.45 -14.99 -18.75
N VAL A 285 12.77 -13.86 -18.45
CA VAL A 285 11.84 -13.71 -17.32
C VAL A 285 10.39 -13.71 -17.83
N GLY A 286 9.55 -14.61 -17.33
CA GLY A 286 8.11 -14.67 -17.62
C GLY A 286 7.58 -16.06 -17.93
N PRO A 287 6.28 -16.22 -18.21
CA PRO A 287 5.66 -17.50 -18.44
C PRO A 287 6.35 -18.35 -19.51
N GLY A 288 6.63 -19.61 -19.17
CA GLY A 288 7.36 -20.55 -20.06
C GLY A 288 8.84 -20.25 -20.24
N LYS A 289 9.40 -19.35 -19.44
CA LYS A 289 10.83 -19.03 -19.37
C LYS A 289 11.41 -19.58 -18.08
N THR A 290 12.74 -19.55 -18.00
CA THR A 290 13.49 -19.88 -16.77
C THR A 290 14.69 -18.93 -16.71
N PHE A 291 14.59 -17.97 -15.81
CA PHE A 291 15.72 -17.06 -15.56
C PHE A 291 16.69 -17.72 -14.57
N ASP A 292 17.96 -17.77 -14.95
CA ASP A 292 19.05 -18.25 -14.08
C ASP A 292 20.18 -17.23 -14.08
N PHE A 293 20.26 -16.45 -13.02
CA PHE A 293 21.31 -15.44 -12.85
C PHE A 293 22.71 -16.06 -12.92
N LYS A 294 22.89 -17.29 -12.44
CA LYS A 294 24.22 -17.94 -12.41
C LYS A 294 24.75 -18.28 -13.80
N SER A 295 23.86 -18.55 -14.75
CA SER A 295 24.21 -18.88 -16.12
C SER A 295 24.60 -17.68 -16.99
N LEU A 296 24.31 -16.44 -16.53
CA LEU A 296 24.67 -15.23 -17.26
C LEU A 296 26.19 -15.03 -17.32
N SER A 297 26.71 -14.37 -18.40
CA SER A 297 28.09 -13.91 -18.47
C SER A 297 28.41 -12.91 -17.35
N ALA A 298 29.68 -12.67 -17.07
CA ALA A 298 30.09 -11.71 -16.03
C ALA A 298 29.57 -10.29 -16.33
N GLU A 299 29.61 -9.91 -17.61
CA GLU A 299 29.12 -8.61 -18.08
C GLU A 299 27.61 -8.47 -17.90
N HIS A 300 26.84 -9.47 -18.33
CA HIS A 300 25.37 -9.44 -18.15
C HIS A 300 24.97 -9.45 -16.66
N LYS A 301 25.67 -10.22 -15.82
CA LYS A 301 25.46 -10.16 -14.35
C LYS A 301 25.68 -8.76 -13.79
N ALA A 302 26.78 -8.11 -14.20
CA ALA A 302 27.07 -6.75 -13.75
C ALA A 302 25.98 -5.76 -14.18
N GLU A 303 25.49 -5.86 -15.41
CA GLU A 303 24.46 -4.97 -15.93
C GLU A 303 23.08 -5.23 -15.31
N VAL A 304 22.72 -6.48 -15.04
CA VAL A 304 21.50 -6.79 -14.28
C VAL A 304 21.53 -6.13 -12.90
N LEU A 305 22.64 -6.30 -12.16
CA LEU A 305 22.79 -5.70 -10.84
C LEU A 305 22.80 -4.16 -10.89
N LEU A 306 23.42 -3.58 -11.91
CA LEU A 306 23.44 -2.12 -12.10
C LEU A 306 22.05 -1.59 -12.45
N GLY A 307 21.31 -2.25 -13.33
CA GLY A 307 19.93 -1.90 -13.66
C GLY A 307 19.02 -1.96 -12.45
N MET A 308 19.08 -3.04 -11.67
CA MET A 308 18.33 -3.16 -10.41
C MET A 308 18.65 -2.03 -9.43
N LYS A 309 19.93 -1.69 -9.25
CA LYS A 309 20.35 -0.59 -8.37
C LYS A 309 19.81 0.76 -8.86
N GLN A 310 19.78 0.99 -10.16
CA GLN A 310 19.20 2.21 -10.73
C GLN A 310 17.69 2.26 -10.52
N GLY A 311 16.97 1.15 -10.77
CA GLY A 311 15.55 1.04 -10.47
C GLY A 311 15.24 1.28 -8.99
N GLU A 312 16.03 0.72 -8.07
CA GLU A 312 15.90 0.99 -6.63
C GLU A 312 16.09 2.48 -6.31
N SER A 313 17.11 3.11 -6.90
CA SER A 313 17.36 4.55 -6.73
C SER A 313 16.19 5.40 -7.24
N MET A 314 15.55 5.03 -8.36
CA MET A 314 14.37 5.72 -8.87
C MET A 314 13.20 5.65 -7.88
N VAL A 315 12.95 4.48 -7.30
CA VAL A 315 11.90 4.30 -6.29
C VAL A 315 12.17 5.15 -5.05
N GLU A 316 13.43 5.16 -4.57
CA GLU A 316 13.81 5.97 -3.40
C GLU A 316 13.72 7.47 -3.67
N GLN A 317 14.12 7.91 -4.85
CA GLN A 317 13.99 9.32 -5.26
C GLN A 317 12.52 9.73 -5.35
N HIS A 318 11.67 8.87 -5.89
CA HIS A 318 10.23 9.12 -5.95
C HIS A 318 9.62 9.29 -4.56
N LEU A 319 9.99 8.43 -3.60
CA LEU A 319 9.54 8.56 -2.21
C LEU A 319 10.08 9.81 -1.51
N LYS A 320 11.34 10.19 -1.78
CA LYS A 320 11.97 11.41 -1.21
C LYS A 320 11.45 12.69 -1.82
N ALA A 321 11.20 12.69 -3.15
CA ALA A 321 10.65 13.85 -3.85
C ALA A 321 9.28 14.25 -3.29
N GLY A 322 8.56 13.28 -2.75
CA GLY A 322 7.36 13.42 -1.94
C GLY A 322 6.29 14.30 -2.57
N GLU A 323 5.07 14.13 -2.15
CA GLU A 323 4.06 15.16 -2.35
C GLU A 323 4.34 16.34 -1.40
N LYS A 324 4.03 17.55 -1.85
CA LYS A 324 4.19 18.76 -1.03
C LYS A 324 3.45 18.58 0.30
N ALA A 325 4.20 18.67 1.39
CA ALA A 325 3.59 18.57 2.72
C ALA A 325 2.63 19.74 2.97
N ILE A 326 1.45 19.42 3.51
CA ILE A 326 0.44 20.39 3.91
C ILE A 326 0.42 20.42 5.44
N ASN A 327 0.67 21.57 6.02
CA ASN A 327 0.78 21.72 7.49
C ASN A 327 1.80 20.77 8.14
N GLY A 328 2.84 20.38 7.39
CA GLY A 328 3.83 19.39 7.80
C GLY A 328 3.46 17.93 7.50
N TRP A 329 2.23 17.65 7.06
CA TRP A 329 1.75 16.30 6.75
C TRP A 329 1.92 15.96 5.28
N THR A 330 2.53 14.82 4.97
CA THR A 330 2.49 14.21 3.64
C THR A 330 1.16 13.47 3.48
N ILE A 331 0.43 13.81 2.42
CA ILE A 331 -0.90 13.25 2.13
C ILE A 331 -0.86 12.65 0.72
N ALA A 332 -0.65 11.33 0.64
CA ALA A 332 -0.49 10.62 -0.61
C ALA A 332 -1.40 9.40 -0.68
N ALA A 333 -1.74 8.98 -1.88
CA ALA A 333 -2.34 7.68 -2.18
C ALA A 333 -1.33 6.84 -2.96
N TYR A 334 -1.00 5.68 -2.42
CA TYR A 334 -0.01 4.77 -2.99
C TYR A 334 -0.59 3.40 -3.36
N PHE A 335 -1.89 3.17 -3.10
CA PHE A 335 -2.50 1.85 -3.22
C PHE A 335 -3.83 1.95 -3.98
N GLY A 336 -4.14 0.94 -4.75
CA GLY A 336 -5.35 0.88 -5.54
C GLY A 336 -5.38 -0.32 -6.48
N ASP A 337 -6.32 -0.28 -7.39
CA ASP A 337 -6.50 -1.24 -8.47
C ASP A 337 -5.68 -0.87 -9.72
N ARG A 338 -5.89 -1.60 -10.80
CA ARG A 338 -5.25 -1.36 -12.10
C ARG A 338 -5.62 0.00 -12.68
N ASP A 339 -6.88 0.43 -12.50
CA ASP A 339 -7.36 1.72 -13.01
C ASP A 339 -6.74 2.90 -12.24
N PHE A 340 -6.43 2.73 -10.97
CA PHE A 340 -5.68 3.71 -10.19
C PHE A 340 -4.26 3.89 -10.72
N PHE A 341 -3.54 2.80 -10.95
CA PHE A 341 -2.14 2.88 -11.36
C PHE A 341 -1.96 3.18 -12.86
N LYS A 342 -2.81 2.64 -13.74
CA LYS A 342 -2.74 2.84 -15.22
C LYS A 342 -1.33 2.67 -15.79
N GLY A 343 -0.62 1.63 -15.33
CA GLY A 343 0.76 1.36 -15.76
C GLY A 343 1.84 2.23 -15.10
N ASN A 344 1.51 3.02 -14.09
CA ASN A 344 2.51 3.76 -13.31
C ASN A 344 3.24 2.80 -12.35
N TRP A 345 4.22 2.06 -12.90
CA TRP A 345 5.00 1.08 -12.14
C TRP A 345 5.82 1.70 -11.03
N LEU A 346 6.30 2.93 -11.24
CA LEU A 346 7.11 3.63 -10.24
C LEU A 346 6.28 3.99 -8.99
N LEU A 347 5.06 4.49 -9.17
CA LEU A 347 4.14 4.75 -8.06
C LEU A 347 3.81 3.45 -7.31
N ARG A 348 3.57 2.33 -8.05
CA ARG A 348 3.28 1.03 -7.45
C ARG A 348 4.47 0.49 -6.65
N ALA A 349 5.68 0.60 -7.19
CA ALA A 349 6.91 0.24 -6.50
C ALA A 349 7.15 1.09 -5.24
N ALA A 350 6.92 2.39 -5.34
CA ALA A 350 7.01 3.30 -4.20
C ALA A 350 6.00 2.94 -3.11
N GLY A 351 4.76 2.64 -3.47
CA GLY A 351 3.75 2.17 -2.54
C GLY A 351 4.16 0.89 -1.82
N ALA A 352 4.67 -0.10 -2.53
CA ALA A 352 5.15 -1.34 -1.94
C ALA A 352 6.33 -1.10 -0.98
N LYS A 353 7.28 -0.23 -1.34
CA LYS A 353 8.42 0.15 -0.49
C LYS A 353 8.00 0.94 0.75
N ALA A 354 6.99 1.80 0.65
CA ALA A 354 6.47 2.60 1.76
C ALA A 354 5.63 1.78 2.76
N GLY A 355 4.94 0.75 2.30
CA GLY A 355 4.08 -0.09 3.15
C GLY A 355 3.14 -0.96 2.34
N ILE A 356 3.63 -2.08 1.85
CA ILE A 356 2.86 -3.04 1.03
C ILE A 356 1.49 -3.41 1.64
N PHE A 357 0.50 -3.69 0.81
CA PHE A 357 -0.87 -4.06 1.18
C PHE A 357 -1.65 -2.96 1.93
N GLY A 358 -1.43 -1.70 1.54
CA GLY A 358 -2.23 -0.58 2.01
C GLY A 358 -3.61 -0.51 1.34
N ASN A 359 -4.51 0.22 1.97
CA ASN A 359 -5.86 0.43 1.46
C ASN A 359 -5.92 1.51 0.37
N ASP A 360 -6.88 1.39 -0.51
CA ASP A 360 -7.30 2.47 -1.41
C ASP A 360 -7.70 3.71 -0.60
N ALA A 361 -7.46 4.89 -1.17
CA ALA A 361 -7.72 6.16 -0.49
C ALA A 361 -9.17 6.30 0.05
N VAL A 362 -10.15 5.76 -0.66
CA VAL A 362 -11.55 5.77 -0.24
C VAL A 362 -11.85 4.80 0.92
N GLU A 363 -10.99 3.81 1.15
CA GLU A 363 -11.11 2.89 2.29
C GLU A 363 -10.38 3.43 3.51
N ALA A 364 -9.13 3.91 3.34
CA ALA A 364 -8.40 4.56 4.40
C ALA A 364 -7.30 5.49 3.86
N MET A 365 -7.16 6.67 4.48
CA MET A 365 -6.07 7.61 4.22
C MET A 365 -5.05 7.60 5.35
N TYR A 366 -3.78 7.86 5.00
CA TYR A 366 -2.65 7.76 5.91
C TYR A 366 -1.75 9.01 5.90
N PRO A 367 -2.26 10.20 6.30
CA PRO A 367 -1.39 11.36 6.49
C PRO A 367 -0.27 11.05 7.47
N ALA A 368 0.96 11.38 7.10
CA ALA A 368 2.13 11.08 7.92
C ALA A 368 3.03 12.30 8.06
N THR A 369 3.72 12.43 9.19
CA THR A 369 4.65 13.54 9.40
C THR A 369 5.82 13.19 10.30
N LYS A 370 6.97 13.79 9.98
CA LYS A 370 8.19 13.84 10.81
C LYS A 370 8.61 15.29 11.07
N THR A 371 7.80 16.27 10.62
CA THR A 371 8.18 17.69 10.66
C THR A 371 7.02 18.58 11.10
N LEU A 372 7.37 19.75 11.61
CA LEU A 372 6.46 20.89 11.74
C LEU A 372 6.12 21.48 10.36
N ALA A 373 5.16 22.38 10.30
CA ALA A 373 4.75 23.03 9.07
C ALA A 373 5.87 23.87 8.42
N ASN A 374 6.84 24.33 9.19
CA ASN A 374 8.02 25.05 8.71
C ASN A 374 9.15 24.14 8.21
N GLY A 375 8.96 22.80 8.27
CA GLY A 375 9.96 21.80 7.87
C GLY A 375 10.94 21.40 8.98
N GLU A 376 10.87 21.99 10.17
CA GLU A 376 11.67 21.59 11.32
C GLU A 376 11.29 20.17 11.77
N ALA A 377 12.29 19.32 12.04
CA ALA A 377 12.06 17.95 12.46
C ALA A 377 11.36 17.87 13.83
N LEU A 378 10.38 17.00 13.96
CA LEU A 378 9.78 16.65 15.24
C LEU A 378 10.77 15.83 16.06
N ASP A 379 11.13 16.32 17.26
CA ASP A 379 12.12 15.69 18.13
C ASP A 379 11.70 15.88 19.60
N GLY A 380 11.31 14.77 20.23
CA GLY A 380 10.84 14.78 21.62
C GLY A 380 11.95 15.04 22.66
N SER A 381 13.23 15.05 22.24
CA SER A 381 14.33 15.49 23.10
C SER A 381 14.42 17.01 23.21
N LYS A 382 13.82 17.74 22.24
CA LYS A 382 13.90 19.20 22.14
C LYS A 382 12.65 19.90 22.64
N HIS A 383 11.48 19.35 22.27
CA HIS A 383 10.20 20.02 22.53
C HIS A 383 9.11 19.02 22.91
N ASN A 384 8.16 19.49 23.66
CA ASN A 384 6.82 18.93 23.74
C ASN A 384 5.98 19.54 22.62
N TYR A 385 4.99 18.79 22.13
CA TYR A 385 4.16 19.22 21.01
C TYR A 385 2.67 19.09 21.32
N THR A 386 1.86 19.79 20.54
CA THR A 386 0.41 19.67 20.56
C THR A 386 -0.12 19.50 19.16
N LEU A 387 -1.21 18.72 19.02
CA LEU A 387 -2.02 18.63 17.82
C LEU A 387 -3.45 19.01 18.19
N THR A 388 -3.94 20.15 17.69
CA THR A 388 -5.25 20.68 18.07
C THR A 388 -6.22 20.65 16.89
N PHE A 389 -7.32 19.93 17.06
CA PHE A 389 -8.46 19.92 16.15
C PHE A 389 -9.47 20.97 16.61
N ALA A 390 -9.76 21.98 15.79
CA ALA A 390 -10.83 22.92 16.06
C ALA A 390 -12.19 22.18 16.11
N LYS A 391 -13.16 22.71 16.84
CA LYS A 391 -14.48 22.08 17.06
C LYS A 391 -15.15 21.60 15.76
N ALA A 392 -15.07 22.39 14.69
CA ALA A 392 -15.66 22.06 13.38
C ALA A 392 -14.68 21.38 12.41
N GLN A 393 -13.44 21.06 12.85
CA GLN A 393 -12.36 20.56 12.03
C GLN A 393 -11.87 19.17 12.46
N MET A 394 -12.75 18.39 13.09
CA MET A 394 -12.45 16.98 13.38
C MET A 394 -12.24 16.20 12.07
N PRO A 395 -11.40 15.16 12.05
CA PRO A 395 -11.16 14.37 10.86
C PRO A 395 -12.47 13.85 10.24
N PRO A 396 -12.73 14.16 8.95
CA PRO A 396 -14.00 13.85 8.27
C PRO A 396 -14.05 12.39 7.82
N VAL A 397 -14.54 11.52 8.67
CA VAL A 397 -14.64 10.08 8.42
C VAL A 397 -16.06 9.57 8.63
N ASN A 398 -16.41 8.48 7.92
CA ASN A 398 -17.66 7.75 8.13
C ASN A 398 -17.50 6.58 9.12
N ALA A 399 -16.24 6.14 9.38
CA ALA A 399 -15.95 5.14 10.38
C ALA A 399 -15.23 5.75 11.59
N PHE A 400 -13.91 5.75 11.61
CA PHE A 400 -13.14 6.29 12.73
C PHE A 400 -11.78 6.81 12.25
N TRP A 401 -11.11 7.58 13.12
CA TRP A 401 -9.74 8.05 12.88
C TRP A 401 -8.84 7.74 14.06
N SER A 402 -7.54 7.71 13.80
CA SER A 402 -6.51 7.61 14.84
C SER A 402 -5.29 8.47 14.52
N VAL A 403 -4.48 8.75 15.55
CA VAL A 403 -3.13 9.29 15.46
C VAL A 403 -2.22 8.34 16.23
N THR A 404 -1.27 7.72 15.53
CA THR A 404 -0.35 6.74 16.11
C THR A 404 1.06 7.32 16.19
N MET A 405 1.73 7.06 17.32
CA MET A 405 3.11 7.46 17.61
C MET A 405 4.08 6.36 17.23
N TYR A 406 5.18 6.75 16.57
CA TYR A 406 6.30 5.88 16.25
C TYR A 406 7.62 6.59 16.54
N ASP A 407 8.65 5.81 16.79
CA ASP A 407 10.04 6.27 16.75
C ASP A 407 10.38 6.74 15.32
N GLY A 408 10.96 7.92 15.20
CA GLY A 408 11.22 8.53 13.89
C GLY A 408 12.35 7.88 13.09
N LYS A 409 13.22 7.12 13.72
CA LYS A 409 14.35 6.42 13.09
C LYS A 409 13.94 5.03 12.63
N THR A 410 13.32 4.25 13.52
CA THR A 410 12.97 2.85 13.29
C THR A 410 11.57 2.65 12.72
N GLN A 411 10.68 3.62 12.93
CA GLN A 411 9.26 3.55 12.61
C GLN A 411 8.52 2.43 13.37
N PHE A 412 9.08 1.98 14.49
CA PHE A 412 8.41 1.04 15.40
C PHE A 412 7.60 1.78 16.46
N LEU A 413 6.64 1.06 17.05
CA LEU A 413 5.94 1.56 18.25
C LEU A 413 6.92 1.71 19.40
N ILE A 414 6.69 2.69 20.29
CA ILE A 414 7.57 2.99 21.41
C ILE A 414 7.04 2.44 22.72
N GLN A 415 7.93 1.91 23.56
CA GLN A 415 7.59 1.59 24.94
C GLN A 415 7.19 2.86 25.69
N ASN A 416 6.09 2.82 26.42
CA ASN A 416 5.62 3.96 27.20
C ASN A 416 4.86 3.51 28.46
N PRO A 417 4.76 4.36 29.50
CA PRO A 417 4.31 3.96 30.84
C PRO A 417 2.83 3.57 30.92
N ILE A 418 2.02 3.93 29.92
CA ILE A 418 0.58 3.65 29.89
C ILE A 418 0.18 2.71 28.75
N ASN A 419 1.15 2.11 28.06
CA ASN A 419 0.94 1.23 26.90
C ASN A 419 0.00 1.83 25.83
N ARG A 420 0.06 3.16 25.65
CA ARG A 420 -0.74 3.89 24.67
C ARG A 420 0.09 4.22 23.45
N TYR A 421 -0.22 3.57 22.32
CA TYR A 421 0.48 3.76 21.06
C TYR A 421 -0.24 4.75 20.14
N LEU A 422 -1.54 4.96 20.38
CA LEU A 422 -2.40 5.82 19.57
C LEU A 422 -3.47 6.50 20.41
N ILE A 423 -4.04 7.53 19.81
CA ILE A 423 -5.33 8.12 20.21
C ILE A 423 -6.27 8.00 19.03
N ASN A 424 -7.50 7.55 19.28
CA ASN A 424 -8.51 7.36 18.24
C ASN A 424 -9.89 7.96 18.62
N SER A 425 -10.75 8.09 17.62
CA SER A 425 -12.09 8.68 17.84
C SER A 425 -12.98 7.92 18.83
N PRO A 426 -12.90 6.59 19.01
CA PRO A 426 -13.61 5.92 20.11
C PRO A 426 -13.24 6.40 21.51
N MET A 427 -12.06 7.00 21.70
CA MET A 427 -11.62 7.55 22.99
C MET A 427 -12.24 8.93 23.31
N LEU A 428 -12.85 9.60 22.32
CA LEU A 428 -13.38 10.97 22.47
C LEU A 428 -14.32 11.19 23.68
N PRO A 429 -15.21 10.25 24.06
CA PRO A 429 -16.07 10.44 25.23
C PRO A 429 -15.33 10.63 26.55
N GLY A 430 -14.11 10.10 26.66
CA GLY A 430 -13.26 10.23 27.86
C GLY A 430 -12.26 11.38 27.79
N MET A 431 -12.17 12.10 26.67
CA MET A 431 -11.18 13.15 26.45
C MET A 431 -11.66 14.52 26.94
N GLN A 432 -10.71 15.36 27.37
CA GLN A 432 -10.98 16.74 27.74
C GLN A 432 -10.99 17.64 26.50
N LYS A 433 -12.04 18.43 26.36
CA LYS A 433 -12.13 19.50 25.34
C LYS A 433 -11.73 20.83 25.96
N ASN A 434 -11.16 21.70 25.14
CA ASN A 434 -10.89 23.08 25.50
C ASN A 434 -12.20 23.87 25.65
N ALA A 435 -12.15 25.06 26.26
CA ALA A 435 -13.31 25.91 26.51
C ALA A 435 -14.06 26.31 25.22
N ASP A 436 -13.34 26.43 24.10
CA ASP A 436 -13.88 26.69 22.76
C ASP A 436 -14.45 25.45 22.05
N GLY A 437 -14.39 24.28 22.68
CA GLY A 437 -14.82 23.00 22.15
C GLY A 437 -13.82 22.30 21.21
N SER A 438 -12.62 22.87 21.01
CA SER A 438 -11.54 22.20 20.32
C SER A 438 -10.97 21.04 21.15
N LEU A 439 -10.25 20.13 20.46
CA LEU A 439 -9.58 18.97 21.07
C LEU A 439 -8.07 19.10 20.88
N THR A 440 -7.31 19.15 21.98
CA THR A 440 -5.86 19.14 21.95
C THR A 440 -5.30 17.78 22.38
N LEU A 441 -4.46 17.18 21.55
CA LEU A 441 -3.62 16.04 21.90
C LEU A 441 -2.25 16.54 22.36
N TYR A 442 -1.78 16.02 23.49
CA TYR A 442 -0.47 16.36 24.06
C TYR A 442 0.52 15.27 23.64
N ILE A 443 1.53 15.66 22.88
CA ILE A 443 2.54 14.76 22.29
C ILE A 443 3.85 15.06 23.01
N GLN A 444 4.18 14.26 24.00
CA GLN A 444 5.34 14.47 24.87
C GLN A 444 5.71 13.20 25.63
N LYS A 445 6.95 13.11 26.14
CA LYS A 445 7.45 11.96 26.89
C LYS A 445 6.71 11.79 28.22
N ASP A 446 6.72 12.84 29.01
CA ASP A 446 6.19 12.81 30.39
C ASP A 446 4.71 13.17 30.40
N SER A 447 3.98 12.68 31.40
CA SER A 447 2.56 12.99 31.56
C SER A 447 2.31 14.50 31.62
N PRO A 448 1.35 15.04 30.88
CA PRO A 448 0.96 16.45 30.96
C PRO A 448 0.17 16.78 32.25
N GLY A 449 0.10 15.83 33.17
CA GLY A 449 -0.66 15.90 34.40
C GLY A 449 -2.04 15.24 34.28
N LYS A 450 -2.58 14.82 35.42
CA LYS A 450 -3.79 14.00 35.55
C LYS A 450 -5.00 14.56 34.78
N ALA A 451 -5.17 15.89 34.78
CA ALA A 451 -6.29 16.55 34.07
C ALA A 451 -6.19 16.43 32.52
N LYS A 452 -5.01 16.20 31.96
CA LYS A 452 -4.74 16.13 30.51
C LYS A 452 -4.35 14.73 30.03
N GLU A 453 -4.23 13.77 30.93
CA GLU A 453 -3.72 12.43 30.62
C GLU A 453 -4.60 11.67 29.63
N ALA A 454 -5.92 11.91 29.61
CA ALA A 454 -6.82 11.33 28.62
C ALA A 454 -6.45 11.71 27.18
N ASN A 455 -5.86 12.89 26.98
CA ASN A 455 -5.46 13.44 25.69
C ASN A 455 -3.96 13.26 25.42
N TRP A 456 -3.23 12.55 26.27
CA TRP A 456 -1.79 12.37 26.13
C TRP A 456 -1.44 11.22 25.20
N LEU A 457 -0.62 11.51 24.20
CA LEU A 457 0.04 10.53 23.35
C LEU A 457 1.52 10.53 23.68
N PRO A 458 2.02 9.51 24.42
CA PRO A 458 3.42 9.44 24.82
C PRO A 458 4.36 9.46 23.62
N ALA A 459 5.43 10.26 23.69
CA ALA A 459 6.44 10.40 22.62
C ALA A 459 7.82 9.93 23.12
N PRO A 460 8.73 9.50 22.20
CA PRO A 460 10.11 9.21 22.55
C PRO A 460 10.89 10.50 22.87
N ILE A 461 12.05 10.38 23.53
CA ILE A 461 13.07 11.45 23.64
C ILE A 461 14.04 11.39 22.46
N ASP A 462 13.50 11.27 21.26
CA ASP A 462 14.17 11.02 19.99
C ASP A 462 13.30 11.61 18.88
N PRO A 463 13.74 11.58 17.61
CA PRO A 463 12.88 11.94 16.48
C PRO A 463 11.54 11.23 16.52
N ILE A 464 10.50 11.96 16.17
CA ILE A 464 9.10 11.52 16.20
C ILE A 464 8.61 11.27 14.78
N TYR A 465 7.82 10.20 14.60
CA TYR A 465 7.04 9.94 13.42
C TYR A 465 5.59 9.72 13.81
N LEU A 466 4.68 10.47 13.22
CA LEU A 466 3.24 10.36 13.44
C LEU A 466 2.54 9.92 12.18
N VAL A 467 1.61 8.99 12.32
CA VAL A 467 0.68 8.60 11.24
C VAL A 467 -0.74 8.79 11.73
N MET A 468 -1.47 9.61 11.02
CA MET A 468 -2.92 9.71 11.16
C MET A 468 -3.57 8.68 10.24
N ARG A 469 -4.59 7.97 10.71
CA ARG A 469 -5.39 7.05 9.89
C ARG A 469 -6.83 7.52 9.88
N LEU A 470 -7.38 7.71 8.68
CA LEU A 470 -8.77 8.09 8.46
C LEU A 470 -9.47 6.94 7.76
N TYR A 471 -10.25 6.15 8.51
CA TYR A 471 -10.99 5.01 7.96
C TYR A 471 -12.34 5.47 7.40
N MET A 472 -12.62 5.08 6.16
CA MET A 472 -13.76 5.53 5.37
C MET A 472 -13.84 7.08 5.35
N PRO A 473 -12.82 7.77 4.85
CA PRO A 473 -12.88 9.22 4.74
C PRO A 473 -14.13 9.62 3.94
N LYS A 474 -14.75 10.73 4.33
CA LYS A 474 -15.88 11.28 3.57
C LYS A 474 -15.43 11.64 2.17
N THR A 475 -16.29 11.41 1.21
CA THR A 475 -16.08 11.81 -0.20
C THR A 475 -16.62 13.21 -0.48
N GLU A 476 -17.50 13.71 0.38
CA GLU A 476 -18.15 15.03 0.29
C GLU A 476 -17.49 16.00 1.28
N SER A 477 -17.51 17.28 0.95
CA SER A 477 -16.93 18.33 1.79
C SER A 477 -17.59 18.42 3.18
N PRO A 478 -16.79 18.55 4.27
CA PRO A 478 -15.33 18.55 4.28
C PRO A 478 -14.75 17.14 4.06
N SER A 479 -13.69 17.03 3.25
CA SER A 479 -13.05 15.78 2.89
C SER A 479 -11.53 15.95 2.76
N ILE A 480 -10.76 14.92 3.13
CA ILE A 480 -9.34 14.83 2.82
C ILE A 480 -9.11 14.42 1.36
N LEU A 481 -10.15 13.92 0.68
CA LEU A 481 -10.11 13.49 -0.71
C LEU A 481 -10.47 14.65 -1.67
N PRO A 482 -9.81 14.71 -2.85
CA PRO A 482 -8.68 13.90 -3.29
C PRO A 482 -7.41 14.16 -2.47
N PRO A 483 -6.48 13.18 -2.35
CA PRO A 483 -5.24 13.37 -1.59
C PRO A 483 -4.49 14.64 -2.02
N GLY A 484 -4.03 15.43 -1.06
CA GLY A 484 -3.28 16.68 -1.31
C GLY A 484 -4.11 17.88 -1.76
N SER A 485 -5.39 17.71 -2.15
CA SER A 485 -6.28 18.79 -2.61
C SER A 485 -7.68 18.76 -1.98
N GLY A 486 -7.90 17.90 -1.00
CA GLY A 486 -9.16 17.84 -0.25
C GLY A 486 -9.49 19.14 0.49
N THR A 487 -10.77 19.38 0.75
CA THR A 487 -11.27 20.59 1.44
C THR A 487 -11.00 20.59 2.95
N TRP A 488 -10.62 19.46 3.52
CA TRP A 488 -10.11 19.32 4.88
C TRP A 488 -8.65 18.90 4.85
N GLN A 489 -7.85 19.50 5.72
CA GLN A 489 -6.45 19.18 5.87
C GLN A 489 -6.14 18.92 7.34
N PRO A 490 -5.22 17.99 7.69
CA PRO A 490 -4.78 17.82 9.05
C PRO A 490 -4.23 19.13 9.63
N PRO A 491 -4.55 19.49 10.89
CA PRO A 491 -3.98 20.68 11.51
C PRO A 491 -2.47 20.52 11.71
N ALA A 492 -1.76 21.65 11.69
CA ALA A 492 -0.34 21.68 11.96
C ALA A 492 -0.05 21.22 13.41
N ILE A 493 1.07 20.53 13.60
CA ILE A 493 1.63 20.27 14.92
C ILE A 493 2.33 21.54 15.39
N ALA A 494 2.15 21.89 16.66
CA ALA A 494 2.76 23.06 17.28
C ALA A 494 3.64 22.67 18.47
N ILE A 495 4.70 23.44 18.73
CA ILE A 495 5.49 23.33 19.96
C ILE A 495 4.58 23.74 21.13
N ALA A 496 4.53 22.93 22.17
CA ALA A 496 3.77 23.24 23.38
C ALA A 496 4.41 24.42 24.10
N LYS A 497 3.52 25.32 24.56
CA LYS A 497 3.94 26.50 25.36
C LYS A 497 4.12 26.14 26.81
#